data_33f128f929cb01afaa2bef2c911c6407
#
_entry.id   33f128f929cb01afaa2bef2c911c6407
#
_cell.length_a   1.000
_cell.length_b   1.000
_cell.length_c   1.000
_cell.angle_alpha   90.00
_cell.angle_beta   90.00
_cell.angle_gamma   90.00
#
_symmetry.space_group_name_H-M   'P 1'
#
loop_
_entity.id
_entity.type
_entity.pdbx_description
1 polymer ?
#
loop_
_entity_poly.entity_id
_entity_poly.type
_entity_poly.pdbx_seq_one_letter_code
_entity_poly.pdbx_strand_id
1 'polypeptide(L)'
;MTRSCARPTPGLRWYDRAAHHATPARQGAAALALLAVLAVPALRHALESGMARHMLVQFPLLMLAGALLAGALPAAARQAVARWNAHGISGLVATALVLGLLMVPRVLDLALVNSAIELAKCSALVLVGAALRLSWRPAGLVVQGFFLGNVLPMTAVVGQLYVDTPTRVCNAYLLDDQALLGRWLVWLAMAIAVVWLAWMLYTMVRRDAALEASEMAAEPLATQRLE
;
A
#
# COMPACT_ATOMS: atom_id res chain seq x y z
N MET A 1 -41.67 -3.03 20.78
CA MET A 1 -40.35 -3.51 20.26
C MET A 1 -40.50 -3.83 18.79
N THR A 2 -40.33 -2.84 17.93
CA THR A 2 -40.39 -2.99 16.45
C THR A 2 -38.97 -2.78 15.93
N ARG A 3 -38.32 -3.86 15.48
CA ARG A 3 -37.01 -3.80 14.80
C ARG A 3 -37.24 -3.19 13.41
N SER A 4 -36.78 -1.96 13.24
CA SER A 4 -36.69 -1.30 11.93
C SER A 4 -35.66 -2.05 11.08
N CYS A 5 -36.13 -2.79 10.06
CA CYS A 5 -35.29 -3.36 9.02
C CYS A 5 -34.84 -2.25 8.09
N ALA A 6 -33.69 -1.67 8.35
CA ALA A 6 -33.01 -0.80 7.40
C ALA A 6 -32.61 -1.64 6.17
N ARG A 7 -33.15 -1.32 5.00
CA ARG A 7 -32.76 -1.94 3.70
C ARG A 7 -31.30 -1.59 3.40
N PRO A 8 -30.46 -2.57 3.08
CA PRO A 8 -29.08 -2.29 2.70
C PRO A 8 -29.05 -1.53 1.37
N THR A 9 -28.27 -0.45 1.34
CA THR A 9 -28.06 0.39 0.15
C THR A 9 -27.38 -0.40 -0.98
N PRO A 10 -27.75 -0.18 -2.27
CA PRO A 10 -27.26 -0.98 -3.42
C PRO A 10 -25.75 -0.90 -3.68
N GLY A 11 -25.07 0.08 -3.11
CA GLY A 11 -23.61 0.30 -3.33
C GLY A 11 -22.68 -0.66 -2.60
N LEU A 12 -23.16 -1.42 -1.59
CA LEU A 12 -22.32 -2.33 -0.80
C LEU A 12 -22.12 -3.71 -1.44
N ARG A 13 -22.93 -4.09 -2.41
CA ARG A 13 -22.97 -5.48 -2.93
C ARG A 13 -21.68 -5.95 -3.61
N TRP A 14 -20.91 -5.09 -4.24
CA TRP A 14 -19.68 -5.50 -4.91
C TRP A 14 -18.50 -5.68 -3.92
N TYR A 15 -18.42 -4.85 -2.86
CA TYR A 15 -17.46 -5.03 -1.77
C TYR A 15 -17.71 -6.32 -0.99
N ASP A 16 -18.98 -6.66 -0.75
CA ASP A 16 -19.35 -7.91 -0.07
C ASP A 16 -19.00 -9.13 -0.92
N ARG A 17 -19.19 -9.09 -2.24
CA ARG A 17 -18.78 -10.17 -3.15
C ARG A 17 -17.26 -10.33 -3.19
N ALA A 18 -16.49 -9.24 -3.25
CA ALA A 18 -15.03 -9.29 -3.20
C ALA A 18 -14.53 -9.85 -1.85
N ALA A 19 -15.19 -9.50 -0.73
CA ALA A 19 -14.87 -10.03 0.59
C ALA A 19 -15.15 -11.54 0.72
N HIS A 20 -16.23 -12.05 0.12
CA HIS A 20 -16.54 -13.48 0.10
C HIS A 20 -15.54 -14.33 -0.70
N HIS A 21 -14.86 -13.74 -1.72
CA HIS A 21 -13.82 -14.44 -2.50
C HIS A 21 -12.44 -14.41 -1.85
N ALA A 22 -12.20 -13.54 -0.87
CA ALA A 22 -10.91 -13.35 -0.22
C ALA A 22 -10.78 -14.12 1.11
N THR A 23 -11.05 -15.43 1.10
CA THR A 23 -10.83 -16.26 2.29
C THR A 23 -9.35 -16.23 2.70
N PRO A 24 -9.03 -16.31 4.02
CA PRO A 24 -7.65 -16.33 4.50
C PRO A 24 -6.79 -17.41 3.82
N ALA A 25 -7.36 -18.59 3.61
CA ALA A 25 -6.67 -19.69 2.93
C ALA A 25 -6.32 -19.36 1.49
N ARG A 26 -7.25 -18.74 0.72
CA ARG A 26 -6.99 -18.33 -0.67
C ARG A 26 -5.94 -17.22 -0.74
N GLN A 27 -5.97 -16.27 0.19
CA GLN A 27 -4.95 -15.23 0.27
C GLN A 27 -3.56 -15.81 0.56
N GLY A 28 -3.47 -16.75 1.50
CA GLY A 28 -2.24 -17.46 1.80
C GLY A 28 -1.72 -18.26 0.61
N ALA A 29 -2.59 -19.03 -0.05
CA ALA A 29 -2.22 -19.78 -1.25
C ALA A 29 -1.75 -18.86 -2.39
N ALA A 30 -2.45 -17.74 -2.63
CA ALA A 30 -2.06 -16.76 -3.65
C ALA A 30 -0.71 -16.11 -3.33
N ALA A 31 -0.46 -15.78 -2.06
CA ALA A 31 0.82 -15.24 -1.62
C ALA A 31 1.97 -16.21 -1.84
N LEU A 32 1.79 -17.46 -1.44
CA LEU A 32 2.81 -18.52 -1.62
C LEU A 32 3.05 -18.80 -3.11
N ALA A 33 1.99 -18.86 -3.91
CA ALA A 33 2.12 -19.04 -5.37
C ALA A 33 2.88 -17.86 -5.99
N LEU A 34 2.58 -16.61 -5.60
CA LEU A 34 3.28 -15.43 -6.09
C LEU A 34 4.76 -15.44 -5.69
N LEU A 35 5.08 -15.79 -4.44
CA LEU A 35 6.46 -15.92 -3.99
C LEU A 35 7.21 -17.04 -4.72
N ALA A 36 6.56 -18.19 -4.93
CA ALA A 36 7.14 -19.30 -5.70
C ALA A 36 7.45 -18.89 -7.14
N VAL A 37 6.53 -18.17 -7.80
CA VAL A 37 6.73 -17.64 -9.15
C VAL A 37 7.89 -16.63 -9.18
N LEU A 38 7.95 -15.71 -8.24
CA LEU A 38 9.04 -14.71 -8.14
C LEU A 38 10.39 -15.34 -7.78
N ALA A 39 10.40 -16.52 -7.16
CA ALA A 39 11.62 -17.28 -6.84
C ALA A 39 12.19 -18.04 -8.04
N VAL A 40 11.42 -18.19 -9.14
CA VAL A 40 11.90 -18.86 -10.37
C VAL A 40 13.09 -18.09 -10.96
N PRO A 41 14.27 -18.73 -11.13
CA PRO A 41 15.48 -18.03 -11.55
C PRO A 41 15.33 -17.28 -12.87
N ALA A 42 14.65 -17.87 -13.86
CA ALA A 42 14.44 -17.22 -15.17
C ALA A 42 13.60 -15.94 -15.05
N LEU A 43 12.52 -15.95 -14.24
CA LEU A 43 11.69 -14.77 -14.01
C LEU A 43 12.44 -13.71 -13.20
N ARG A 44 13.17 -14.14 -12.18
CA ARG A 44 14.00 -13.26 -11.36
C ARG A 44 15.01 -12.51 -12.24
N HIS A 45 15.79 -13.24 -13.06
CA HIS A 45 16.73 -12.61 -14.00
C HIS A 45 16.04 -11.65 -14.99
N ALA A 46 14.86 -12.01 -15.48
CA ALA A 46 14.09 -11.15 -16.38
C ALA A 46 13.63 -9.86 -15.68
N LEU A 47 13.24 -9.92 -14.41
CA LEU A 47 12.86 -8.74 -13.62
C LEU A 47 14.07 -7.89 -13.25
N GLU A 48 15.20 -8.51 -12.93
CA GLU A 48 16.44 -7.84 -12.51
C GLU A 48 17.25 -7.30 -13.69
N SER A 49 16.93 -7.66 -14.96
CA SER A 49 17.67 -7.24 -16.13
C SER A 49 17.48 -5.77 -16.53
N GLY A 50 16.57 -5.02 -15.89
CA GLY A 50 16.36 -3.59 -16.09
C GLY A 50 15.91 -2.91 -14.81
N MET A 51 16.41 -1.71 -14.55
CA MET A 51 16.16 -0.96 -13.32
C MET A 51 14.67 -0.70 -13.10
N ALA A 52 13.94 -0.33 -14.16
CA ALA A 52 12.50 -0.08 -14.08
C ALA A 52 11.71 -1.37 -13.73
N ARG A 53 12.04 -2.51 -14.32
CA ARG A 53 11.38 -3.79 -14.00
C ARG A 53 11.66 -4.23 -12.58
N HIS A 54 12.89 -4.07 -12.12
CA HIS A 54 13.29 -4.40 -10.76
C HIS A 54 12.49 -3.59 -9.73
N MET A 55 12.42 -2.27 -9.88
CA MET A 55 11.79 -1.41 -8.87
C MET A 55 10.28 -1.25 -9.06
N LEU A 56 9.77 -1.17 -10.29
CA LEU A 56 8.35 -0.91 -10.53
C LEU A 56 7.50 -2.17 -10.64
N VAL A 57 8.11 -3.34 -10.85
CA VAL A 57 7.37 -4.60 -10.96
C VAL A 57 7.71 -5.54 -9.80
N GLN A 58 8.97 -5.87 -9.59
CA GLN A 58 9.37 -6.83 -8.56
C GLN A 58 9.04 -6.33 -7.15
N PHE A 59 9.31 -5.05 -6.81
CA PHE A 59 9.03 -4.50 -5.48
C PHE A 59 7.53 -4.52 -5.15
N PRO A 60 6.63 -3.98 -5.98
CA PRO A 60 5.20 -4.05 -5.71
C PRO A 60 4.65 -5.48 -5.63
N LEU A 61 5.17 -6.41 -6.43
CA LEU A 61 4.75 -7.81 -6.37
C LEU A 61 5.16 -8.49 -5.05
N LEU A 62 6.37 -8.23 -4.56
CA LEU A 62 6.81 -8.71 -3.24
C LEU A 62 5.99 -8.08 -2.10
N MET A 63 5.71 -6.78 -2.19
CA MET A 63 4.83 -6.10 -1.23
C MET A 63 3.40 -6.66 -1.30
N LEU A 64 2.88 -6.95 -2.49
CA LEU A 64 1.57 -7.58 -2.66
C LEU A 64 1.53 -8.98 -2.02
N ALA A 65 2.57 -9.79 -2.20
CA ALA A 65 2.69 -11.08 -1.54
C ALA A 65 2.64 -10.92 -0.01
N GLY A 66 3.37 -9.96 0.54
CA GLY A 66 3.34 -9.63 1.97
C GLY A 66 1.95 -9.18 2.46
N ALA A 67 1.29 -8.33 1.68
CA ALA A 67 -0.06 -7.90 1.97
C ALA A 67 -1.05 -9.08 1.97
N LEU A 68 -0.93 -10.01 1.03
CA LEU A 68 -1.74 -11.23 0.99
C LEU A 68 -1.47 -12.14 2.18
N LEU A 69 -0.19 -12.33 2.59
CA LEU A 69 0.17 -13.08 3.79
C LEU A 69 -0.45 -12.47 5.05
N ALA A 70 -0.41 -11.13 5.18
CA ALA A 70 -1.05 -10.45 6.30
C ALA A 70 -2.57 -10.70 6.36
N GLY A 71 -3.21 -10.86 5.19
CA GLY A 71 -4.62 -11.23 5.12
C GLY A 71 -4.92 -12.67 5.50
N ALA A 72 -3.94 -13.55 5.39
CA ALA A 72 -4.04 -14.96 5.78
C ALA A 72 -3.76 -15.18 7.28
N LEU A 73 -3.23 -14.17 8.00
CA LEU A 73 -2.92 -14.30 9.42
C LEU A 73 -4.16 -14.64 10.25
N PRO A 74 -4.03 -15.55 11.22
CA PRO A 74 -5.11 -15.83 12.18
C PRO A 74 -5.42 -14.61 13.05
N ALA A 75 -6.65 -14.56 13.58
CA ALA A 75 -7.12 -13.41 14.37
C ALA A 75 -6.20 -13.11 15.57
N ALA A 76 -5.69 -14.13 16.24
CA ALA A 76 -4.77 -13.98 17.37
C ALA A 76 -3.48 -13.26 16.97
N ALA A 77 -2.87 -13.61 15.83
CA ALA A 77 -1.66 -12.96 15.33
C ALA A 77 -1.94 -11.50 14.94
N ARG A 78 -3.08 -11.23 14.28
CA ARG A 78 -3.48 -9.85 13.95
C ARG A 78 -3.69 -9.00 15.20
N GLN A 79 -4.31 -9.57 16.26
CA GLN A 79 -4.48 -8.88 17.55
C GLN A 79 -3.15 -8.62 18.24
N ALA A 80 -2.20 -9.55 18.20
CA ALA A 80 -0.86 -9.36 18.74
C ALA A 80 -0.15 -8.19 18.06
N VAL A 81 -0.20 -8.12 16.72
CA VAL A 81 0.37 -6.99 15.97
C VAL A 81 -0.37 -5.69 16.29
N ALA A 82 -1.70 -5.71 16.41
CA ALA A 82 -2.50 -4.53 16.71
C ALA A 82 -2.15 -3.89 18.06
N ARG A 83 -1.63 -4.62 19.05
CA ARG A 83 -1.16 -4.07 20.33
C ARG A 83 -0.01 -3.07 20.14
N TRP A 84 0.90 -3.35 19.20
CA TRP A 84 2.05 -2.50 18.91
C TRP A 84 1.79 -1.50 17.78
N ASN A 85 0.71 -1.71 17.03
CA ASN A 85 0.34 -0.94 15.84
C ASN A 85 -1.13 -0.47 15.91
N ALA A 86 -1.59 -0.07 17.09
CA ALA A 86 -3.00 0.27 17.33
C ALA A 86 -3.52 1.41 16.43
N HIS A 87 -2.67 2.42 16.17
CA HIS A 87 -2.98 3.56 15.30
C HIS A 87 -2.36 3.44 13.90
N GLY A 88 -1.79 2.30 13.54
CA GLY A 88 -1.13 2.10 12.25
C GLY A 88 0.17 2.88 12.03
N ILE A 89 0.58 3.73 12.97
CA ILE A 89 1.74 4.63 12.81
C ILE A 89 3.04 3.86 12.71
N SER A 90 3.29 2.92 13.63
CA SER A 90 4.54 2.17 13.68
C SER A 90 4.80 1.38 12.39
N GLY A 91 3.77 0.73 11.84
CA GLY A 91 3.91 -0.01 10.59
C GLY A 91 4.10 0.91 9.37
N LEU A 92 3.45 2.08 9.32
CA LEU A 92 3.66 3.05 8.24
C LEU A 92 5.03 3.71 8.31
N VAL A 93 5.53 4.05 9.51
CA VAL A 93 6.90 4.56 9.69
C VAL A 93 7.93 3.51 9.26
N ALA A 94 7.79 2.26 9.69
CA ALA A 94 8.66 1.18 9.25
C ALA A 94 8.64 1.00 7.73
N THR A 95 7.44 1.10 7.11
CA THR A 95 7.28 1.07 5.65
C THR A 95 8.04 2.20 4.97
N ALA A 96 7.89 3.44 5.45
CA ALA A 96 8.59 4.61 4.88
C ALA A 96 10.11 4.48 4.98
N LEU A 97 10.62 4.04 6.15
CA LEU A 97 12.05 3.86 6.37
C LEU A 97 12.65 2.77 5.47
N VAL A 98 11.98 1.62 5.34
CA VAL A 98 12.47 0.53 4.49
C VAL A 98 12.42 0.92 3.01
N LEU A 99 11.33 1.54 2.56
CA LEU A 99 11.24 2.03 1.17
C LEU A 99 12.29 3.10 0.89
N GLY A 100 12.52 4.03 1.81
CA GLY A 100 13.58 5.03 1.69
C GLY A 100 14.97 4.40 1.60
N LEU A 101 15.26 3.40 2.43
CA LEU A 101 16.53 2.66 2.39
C LEU A 101 16.71 1.92 1.07
N LEU A 102 15.67 1.26 0.57
CA LEU A 102 15.72 0.52 -0.70
C LEU A 102 15.75 1.42 -1.95
N MET A 103 15.45 2.72 -1.81
CA MET A 103 15.68 3.71 -2.87
C MET A 103 17.13 4.15 -2.98
N VAL A 104 18.01 3.77 -2.03
CA VAL A 104 19.46 4.04 -2.13
C VAL A 104 20.08 3.12 -3.18
N PRO A 105 20.68 3.64 -4.28
CA PRO A 105 21.16 2.85 -5.41
C PRO A 105 22.20 1.79 -5.02
N ARG A 106 23.05 2.11 -4.08
CA ARG A 106 24.11 1.20 -3.60
C ARG A 106 23.54 -0.08 -2.93
N VAL A 107 22.37 0.02 -2.31
CA VAL A 107 21.69 -1.14 -1.71
C VAL A 107 21.22 -2.10 -2.79
N LEU A 108 20.71 -1.56 -3.92
CA LEU A 108 20.31 -2.36 -5.07
C LEU A 108 21.50 -3.06 -5.74
N ASP A 109 22.60 -2.34 -5.96
CA ASP A 109 23.81 -2.91 -6.53
C ASP A 109 24.35 -4.08 -5.68
N LEU A 110 24.36 -3.90 -4.35
CA LEU A 110 24.79 -4.95 -3.42
C LEU A 110 23.84 -6.16 -3.42
N ALA A 111 22.52 -5.94 -3.58
CA ALA A 111 21.55 -7.03 -3.63
C ALA A 111 21.74 -7.91 -4.87
N LEU A 112 22.23 -7.37 -5.99
CA LEU A 112 22.49 -8.15 -7.20
C LEU A 112 23.74 -9.06 -7.10
N VAL A 113 24.69 -8.70 -6.26
CA VAL A 113 25.95 -9.43 -6.13
C VAL A 113 26.05 -10.29 -4.85
N ASN A 114 25.18 -10.05 -3.87
CA ASN A 114 25.21 -10.74 -2.59
C ASN A 114 23.86 -11.36 -2.26
N SER A 115 23.79 -12.69 -2.25
CA SER A 115 22.57 -13.45 -2.01
C SER A 115 21.92 -13.17 -0.63
N ALA A 116 22.73 -12.86 0.40
CA ALA A 116 22.18 -12.52 1.72
C ALA A 116 21.47 -11.16 1.70
N ILE A 117 22.03 -10.17 1.00
CA ILE A 117 21.42 -8.86 0.85
C ILE A 117 20.16 -8.96 -0.04
N GLU A 118 20.21 -9.79 -1.08
CA GLU A 118 19.04 -10.08 -1.92
C GLU A 118 17.89 -10.68 -1.10
N LEU A 119 18.19 -11.69 -0.27
CA LEU A 119 17.19 -12.29 0.60
C LEU A 119 16.66 -11.28 1.63
N ALA A 120 17.52 -10.45 2.20
CA ALA A 120 17.12 -9.39 3.13
C ALA A 120 16.19 -8.37 2.44
N LYS A 121 16.50 -7.93 1.21
CA LYS A 121 15.66 -7.05 0.40
C LYS A 121 14.27 -7.67 0.15
N CYS A 122 14.23 -8.91 -0.34
CA CYS A 122 12.97 -9.61 -0.60
C CYS A 122 12.13 -9.77 0.67
N SER A 123 12.75 -10.16 1.77
CA SER A 123 12.09 -10.32 3.07
C SER A 123 11.57 -8.98 3.59
N ALA A 124 12.37 -7.91 3.49
CA ALA A 124 11.97 -6.57 3.89
C ALA A 124 10.75 -6.07 3.09
N LEU A 125 10.71 -6.28 1.77
CA LEU A 125 9.58 -5.89 0.94
C LEU A 125 8.31 -6.67 1.28
N VAL A 126 8.41 -7.97 1.55
CA VAL A 126 7.28 -8.78 2.02
C VAL A 126 6.77 -8.26 3.37
N LEU A 127 7.66 -7.99 4.32
CA LEU A 127 7.29 -7.43 5.63
C LEU A 127 6.65 -6.04 5.51
N VAL A 128 7.18 -5.18 4.64
CA VAL A 128 6.62 -3.85 4.34
C VAL A 128 5.21 -3.98 3.76
N GLY A 129 4.98 -4.88 2.83
CA GLY A 129 3.64 -5.13 2.28
C GLY A 129 2.65 -5.60 3.35
N ALA A 130 3.09 -6.47 4.26
CA ALA A 130 2.29 -6.91 5.40
C ALA A 130 2.01 -5.76 6.38
N ALA A 131 3.03 -4.99 6.74
CA ALA A 131 2.93 -3.83 7.62
C ALA A 131 1.97 -2.78 7.05
N LEU A 132 2.10 -2.45 5.77
CA LEU A 132 1.24 -1.50 5.08
C LEU A 132 -0.24 -1.92 5.16
N ARG A 133 -0.55 -3.18 4.87
CA ARG A 133 -1.92 -3.69 4.95
C ARG A 133 -2.49 -3.65 6.36
N LEU A 134 -1.70 -4.04 7.38
CA LEU A 134 -2.14 -4.06 8.77
C LEU A 134 -2.28 -2.66 9.37
N SER A 135 -1.54 -1.68 8.82
CA SER A 135 -1.51 -0.31 9.33
C SER A 135 -2.50 0.62 8.63
N TRP A 136 -2.84 0.35 7.37
CA TRP A 136 -3.60 1.29 6.55
C TRP A 136 -4.95 1.69 7.13
N ARG A 137 -5.76 0.70 7.53
CA ARG A 137 -7.08 0.97 8.10
C ARG A 137 -7.03 1.64 9.47
N PRO A 138 -6.22 1.17 10.45
CA PRO A 138 -6.12 1.82 11.76
C PRO A 138 -5.58 3.24 11.71
N ALA A 139 -4.76 3.58 10.71
CA ALA A 139 -4.12 4.89 10.58
C ALA A 139 -5.10 6.05 10.38
N GLY A 140 -6.28 5.79 9.80
CA GLY A 140 -7.23 6.86 9.48
C GLY A 140 -6.69 7.83 8.41
N LEU A 141 -7.51 8.79 7.99
CA LEU A 141 -7.19 9.69 6.86
C LEU A 141 -6.01 10.62 7.15
N VAL A 142 -5.89 11.11 8.38
CA VAL A 142 -4.83 12.08 8.75
C VAL A 142 -3.45 11.43 8.67
N VAL A 143 -3.30 10.25 9.30
CA VAL A 143 -2.02 9.53 9.31
C VAL A 143 -1.68 8.98 7.92
N GLN A 144 -2.67 8.53 7.15
CA GLN A 144 -2.49 8.15 5.74
C GLN A 144 -2.00 9.34 4.92
N GLY A 145 -2.63 10.52 5.09
CA GLY A 145 -2.22 11.74 4.42
C GLY A 145 -0.80 12.17 4.77
N PHE A 146 -0.43 12.09 6.04
CA PHE A 146 0.94 12.37 6.47
C PHE A 146 1.95 11.37 5.87
N PHE A 147 1.63 10.09 5.88
CA PHE A 147 2.47 9.05 5.27
C PHE A 147 2.68 9.29 3.77
N LEU A 148 1.59 9.47 3.01
CA LEU A 148 1.67 9.73 1.57
C LEU A 148 2.33 11.07 1.27
N GLY A 149 2.06 12.11 2.07
CA GLY A 149 2.66 13.43 1.96
C GLY A 149 4.18 13.45 2.19
N ASN A 150 4.75 12.39 2.78
CA ASN A 150 6.20 12.21 2.89
C ASN A 150 6.74 11.26 1.82
N VAL A 151 6.10 10.11 1.62
CA VAL A 151 6.62 9.07 0.72
C VAL A 151 6.52 9.48 -0.75
N LEU A 152 5.41 10.10 -1.18
CA LEU A 152 5.22 10.46 -2.59
C LEU A 152 6.17 11.58 -3.05
N PRO A 153 6.33 12.70 -2.32
CA PRO A 153 7.34 13.70 -2.69
C PRO A 153 8.75 13.13 -2.68
N MET A 154 9.11 12.30 -1.68
CA MET A 154 10.42 11.64 -1.66
C MET A 154 10.62 10.78 -2.91
N THR A 155 9.62 10.00 -3.31
CA THR A 155 9.66 9.18 -4.53
C THR A 155 9.81 10.04 -5.78
N ALA A 156 9.09 11.16 -5.87
CA ALA A 156 9.19 12.10 -7.00
C ALA A 156 10.56 12.76 -7.07
N VAL A 157 11.12 13.21 -5.93
CA VAL A 157 12.46 13.81 -5.86
C VAL A 157 13.53 12.80 -6.27
N VAL A 158 13.47 11.57 -5.79
CA VAL A 158 14.40 10.51 -6.21
C VAL A 158 14.24 10.20 -7.70
N GLY A 159 13.01 10.16 -8.20
CA GLY A 159 12.72 9.99 -9.62
C GLY A 159 13.33 11.11 -10.46
N GLN A 160 13.16 12.36 -10.04
CA GLN A 160 13.75 13.52 -10.73
C GLN A 160 15.29 13.47 -10.69
N LEU A 161 15.87 13.10 -9.55
CA LEU A 161 17.31 12.92 -9.42
C LEU A 161 17.86 11.89 -10.42
N TYR A 162 17.13 10.79 -10.64
CA TYR A 162 17.51 9.77 -11.61
C TYR A 162 17.45 10.28 -13.06
N VAL A 163 16.57 11.22 -13.37
CA VAL A 163 16.47 11.85 -14.69
C VAL A 163 17.61 12.86 -14.91
N ASP A 164 17.89 13.70 -13.91
CA ASP A 164 18.79 14.84 -14.04
C ASP A 164 20.28 14.47 -13.88
N THR A 165 20.58 13.32 -13.26
CA THR A 165 21.97 12.91 -13.03
C THR A 165 22.60 12.35 -14.30
N PRO A 166 23.67 12.99 -14.84
CA PRO A 166 24.32 12.58 -16.08
C PRO A 166 25.21 11.34 -15.91
N THR A 167 25.40 10.87 -14.69
CA THR A 167 26.24 9.70 -14.37
C THR A 167 25.38 8.55 -13.89
N ARG A 168 25.86 7.32 -14.05
CA ARG A 168 25.19 6.14 -13.50
C ARG A 168 25.22 6.17 -11.98
N VAL A 169 24.05 6.17 -11.37
CA VAL A 169 23.88 6.09 -9.92
C VAL A 169 23.95 4.64 -9.45
N CYS A 170 23.48 3.71 -10.30
CA CYS A 170 23.63 2.25 -10.13
C CYS A 170 24.64 1.73 -11.16
N ASN A 171 25.64 0.97 -10.71
CA ASN A 171 26.64 0.38 -11.61
C ASN A 171 26.07 -0.76 -12.48
N ALA A 172 25.03 -1.42 -12.00
CA ALA A 172 24.44 -2.58 -12.66
C ALA A 172 23.55 -2.24 -13.87
N TYR A 173 23.10 -0.99 -14.01
CA TYR A 173 22.12 -0.62 -15.03
C TYR A 173 22.62 0.49 -15.96
N LEU A 174 22.01 0.59 -17.16
CA LEU A 174 22.30 1.62 -18.13
C LEU A 174 21.67 2.96 -17.72
N LEU A 175 22.26 4.05 -18.20
CA LEU A 175 21.77 5.41 -17.92
C LEU A 175 20.35 5.64 -18.44
N ASP A 176 20.01 5.09 -19.60
CA ASP A 176 18.66 5.18 -20.18
C ASP A 176 17.60 4.47 -19.32
N ASP A 177 17.93 3.31 -18.73
CA ASP A 177 17.06 2.60 -17.79
C ASP A 177 16.83 3.41 -16.52
N GLN A 178 17.87 4.10 -16.03
CA GLN A 178 17.78 4.98 -14.86
C GLN A 178 16.84 6.16 -15.14
N ALA A 179 17.02 6.84 -16.28
CA ALA A 179 16.16 7.96 -16.66
C ALA A 179 14.71 7.52 -16.94
N LEU A 180 14.51 6.34 -17.51
CA LEU A 180 13.21 5.74 -17.71
C LEU A 180 12.50 5.48 -16.36
N LEU A 181 13.18 4.83 -15.41
CA LEU A 181 12.68 4.61 -14.06
C LEU A 181 12.32 5.94 -13.40
N GLY A 182 13.20 6.93 -13.47
CA GLY A 182 12.97 8.24 -12.84
C GLY A 182 11.67 8.87 -13.30
N ARG A 183 11.43 8.91 -14.61
CA ARG A 183 10.16 9.41 -15.18
C ARG A 183 8.93 8.66 -14.66
N TRP A 184 9.01 7.33 -14.62
CA TRP A 184 7.90 6.52 -14.09
C TRP A 184 7.64 6.73 -12.60
N LEU A 185 8.68 6.91 -11.78
CA LEU A 185 8.54 7.22 -10.36
C LEU A 185 7.79 8.55 -10.13
N VAL A 186 8.13 9.58 -10.89
CA VAL A 186 7.45 10.89 -10.82
C VAL A 186 5.97 10.75 -11.22
N TRP A 187 5.69 10.13 -12.36
CA TRP A 187 4.31 9.93 -12.81
C TRP A 187 3.49 9.08 -11.86
N LEU A 188 4.07 8.01 -11.33
CA LEU A 188 3.40 7.12 -10.37
C LEU A 188 3.10 7.85 -9.05
N ALA A 189 4.04 8.63 -8.53
CA ALA A 189 3.84 9.43 -7.34
C ALA A 189 2.69 10.43 -7.51
N MET A 190 2.67 11.15 -8.65
CA MET A 190 1.57 12.08 -8.97
C MET A 190 0.23 11.36 -9.12
N ALA A 191 0.19 10.24 -9.83
CA ALA A 191 -1.04 9.47 -10.04
C ALA A 191 -1.62 8.96 -8.71
N ILE A 192 -0.77 8.42 -7.83
CA ILE A 192 -1.20 7.95 -6.51
C ILE A 192 -1.71 9.14 -5.67
N ALA A 193 -1.03 10.29 -5.70
CA ALA A 193 -1.47 11.48 -4.97
C ALA A 193 -2.86 11.94 -5.44
N VAL A 194 -3.07 12.06 -6.74
CA VAL A 194 -4.36 12.49 -7.32
C VAL A 194 -5.49 11.50 -6.97
N VAL A 195 -5.25 10.20 -7.15
CA VAL A 195 -6.25 9.16 -6.84
C VAL A 195 -6.61 9.17 -5.35
N TRP A 196 -5.60 9.29 -4.47
CA TRP A 196 -5.86 9.31 -3.03
C TRP A 196 -6.59 10.58 -2.59
N LEU A 197 -6.23 11.76 -3.13
CA LEU A 197 -6.90 13.02 -2.85
C LEU A 197 -8.36 13.00 -3.33
N ALA A 198 -8.61 12.51 -4.54
CA ALA A 198 -9.96 12.36 -5.08
C ALA A 198 -10.81 11.41 -4.21
N TRP A 199 -10.23 10.29 -3.78
CA TRP A 199 -10.90 9.36 -2.87
C TRP A 199 -11.16 9.99 -1.49
N MET A 200 -10.22 10.74 -0.95
CA MET A 200 -10.36 11.46 0.32
C MET A 200 -11.50 12.49 0.25
N LEU A 201 -11.51 13.32 -0.79
CA LEU A 201 -12.59 14.31 -1.03
C LEU A 201 -13.95 13.62 -1.15
N TYR A 202 -14.05 12.59 -1.96
CA TYR A 202 -15.28 11.81 -2.10
C TYR A 202 -15.79 11.26 -0.77
N THR A 203 -14.89 10.71 0.07
CA THR A 203 -15.28 10.17 1.38
C THR A 203 -15.70 11.25 2.36
N MET A 204 -15.07 12.44 2.34
CA MET A 204 -15.47 13.59 3.15
C MET A 204 -16.86 14.10 2.77
N VAL A 205 -17.09 14.39 1.50
CA VAL A 205 -18.40 14.85 1.01
C VAL A 205 -19.52 13.86 1.36
N ARG A 206 -19.23 12.57 1.23
CA ARG A 206 -20.21 11.53 1.61
C ARG A 206 -20.51 11.50 3.11
N ARG A 207 -19.52 11.78 3.95
CA ARG A 207 -19.71 11.83 5.41
C ARG A 207 -20.54 13.05 5.80
N ASP A 208 -20.26 14.21 5.21
CA ASP A 208 -20.98 15.44 5.50
C ASP A 208 -22.45 15.32 5.08
N ALA A 209 -22.72 14.83 3.88
CA ALA A 209 -24.08 14.56 3.42
C ALA A 209 -24.85 13.54 4.30
N ALA A 210 -24.15 12.55 4.87
CA ALA A 210 -24.75 11.58 5.78
C ALA A 210 -25.08 12.21 7.16
N LEU A 211 -24.25 13.13 7.65
CA LEU A 211 -24.50 13.87 8.88
C LEU A 211 -25.70 14.80 8.72
N GLU A 212 -25.77 15.60 7.67
CA GLU A 212 -26.89 16.47 7.35
C GLU A 212 -28.21 15.68 7.25
N ALA A 213 -28.21 14.55 6.57
CA ALA A 213 -29.38 13.68 6.48
C ALA A 213 -29.82 13.13 7.85
N SER A 214 -28.87 12.84 8.74
CA SER A 214 -29.17 12.37 10.11
C SER A 214 -29.74 13.46 10.99
N GLU A 215 -29.28 14.69 10.86
CA GLU A 215 -29.77 15.86 11.59
C GLU A 215 -31.20 16.20 11.16
N MET A 216 -31.46 16.26 9.85
CA MET A 216 -32.81 16.48 9.31
C MET A 216 -33.82 15.41 9.74
N ALA A 217 -33.35 14.15 9.90
CA ALA A 217 -34.22 13.06 10.38
C ALA A 217 -34.50 13.13 11.89
N ALA A 218 -33.64 13.77 12.68
CA ALA A 218 -33.78 13.89 14.13
C ALA A 218 -34.66 15.07 14.57
N GLU A 219 -34.74 16.13 13.78
CA GLU A 219 -35.46 17.36 14.10
C GLU A 219 -36.96 17.16 14.35
N PRO A 220 -37.73 16.40 13.53
CA PRO A 220 -39.17 16.20 13.79
C PRO A 220 -39.45 15.40 15.08
N LEU A 221 -38.52 14.56 15.54
CA LEU A 221 -38.67 13.78 16.77
C LEU A 221 -38.43 14.62 18.04
N ALA A 222 -37.65 15.68 17.92
CA ALA A 222 -37.36 16.62 19.03
C ALA A 222 -38.57 17.53 19.27
N THR A 223 -39.24 18.01 18.22
CA THR A 223 -40.45 18.88 18.33
C THR A 223 -41.65 18.13 18.90
N GLN A 224 -41.83 16.84 18.58
CA GLN A 224 -42.92 16.01 19.14
C GLN A 224 -42.81 15.69 20.64
N ARG A 225 -41.61 15.85 21.24
CA ARG A 225 -41.42 15.61 22.69
C ARG A 225 -41.69 16.84 23.56
N LEU A 226 -41.91 18.00 22.97
CA LEU A 226 -42.15 19.25 23.65
C LEU A 226 -43.66 19.65 23.71
N GLU A 227 -44.51 18.90 23.01
CA GLU A 227 -45.98 18.93 23.08
C GLU A 227 -46.51 17.83 24.00
#